data_f72d455f753e4fd7cb913e2456aa5813
#
_entry.id   f72d455f753e4fd7cb913e2456aa5813
#
_cell.length_a   1.000
_cell.length_b   1.000
_cell.length_c   1.000
_cell.angle_alpha   90.00
_cell.angle_beta   90.00
_cell.angle_gamma   90.00
#
_symmetry.space_group_name_H-M   'P 1'
#
loop_
_entity.id
_entity.type
_entity.pdbx_description
1 polymer ?
#
loop_
_entity_poly.entity_id
_entity_poly.type
_entity_poly.pdbx_seq_one_letter_code
_entity_poly.pdbx_strand_id
1 'polypeptide(L)'
;MLVNNLGIFEPKPFEHIPDEDWLRFFETNVLSGVRLARHYVRGMRSRNWGRIVFISSESALQIPTEMIHYGMTKTAQLAVSRGLAETLAGTGVTVNSVLPGPTASEGVGEFVAKMAAARGVDAATVEREFFATARPSSVLQRFATPDEVAAMVTFVCSVQASVTTGAALRVDGGVVRAIV
;
A
#
# COMPACT_ATOMS: atom_id res chain seq x y z
N MET A 1 11.89 0.95 14.60
CA MET A 1 11.13 0.61 13.38
C MET A 1 10.08 1.68 13.16
N LEU A 2 9.78 1.98 11.90
CA LEU A 2 8.71 2.88 11.49
C LEU A 2 7.90 2.19 10.38
N VAL A 3 6.60 2.01 10.59
CA VAL A 3 5.66 1.52 9.58
C VAL A 3 4.68 2.65 9.26
N ASN A 4 4.78 3.20 8.04
CA ASN A 4 3.90 4.24 7.54
C ASN A 4 2.67 3.58 6.93
N ASN A 5 1.60 3.44 7.72
CA ASN A 5 0.35 2.76 7.34
C ASN A 5 -0.84 3.72 7.21
N LEU A 6 -0.63 5.03 7.36
CA LEU A 6 -1.70 5.99 7.17
C LEU A 6 -2.04 6.14 5.70
N GLY A 7 -3.32 6.10 5.37
CA GLY A 7 -3.78 6.28 4.00
C GLY A 7 -5.28 6.41 3.89
N ILE A 8 -5.71 7.14 2.86
CA ILE A 8 -7.11 7.27 2.45
C ILE A 8 -7.25 6.81 0.99
N PHE A 9 -8.42 6.31 0.66
CA PHE A 9 -8.81 5.94 -0.71
C PHE A 9 -10.28 6.28 -0.91
N GLU A 10 -10.65 6.66 -2.13
CA GLU A 10 -12.03 7.01 -2.50
C GLU A 10 -12.17 6.88 -4.01
N PRO A 11 -13.08 6.03 -4.52
CA PRO A 11 -13.40 6.00 -5.95
C PRO A 11 -14.06 7.31 -6.38
N LYS A 12 -13.55 7.90 -7.47
CA LYS A 12 -14.10 9.13 -8.05
C LYS A 12 -13.69 9.24 -9.53
N PRO A 13 -14.61 9.50 -10.45
CA PRO A 13 -14.30 9.76 -11.86
C PRO A 13 -13.28 10.89 -12.00
N PHE A 14 -12.33 10.76 -12.92
CA PHE A 14 -11.20 11.68 -13.07
C PHE A 14 -11.65 13.15 -13.18
N GLU A 15 -12.64 13.43 -14.00
CA GLU A 15 -13.18 14.77 -14.25
C GLU A 15 -13.91 15.40 -13.04
N HIS A 16 -14.19 14.59 -12.02
CA HIS A 16 -14.84 15.05 -10.79
C HIS A 16 -13.88 15.15 -9.61
N ILE A 17 -12.57 14.90 -9.80
CA ILE A 17 -11.55 15.03 -8.75
C ILE A 17 -11.07 16.48 -8.70
N PRO A 18 -11.49 17.28 -7.72
CA PRO A 18 -11.02 18.66 -7.61
C PRO A 18 -9.59 18.70 -7.09
N ASP A 19 -8.89 19.83 -7.28
CA ASP A 19 -7.50 20.02 -6.86
C ASP A 19 -7.30 19.77 -5.36
N GLU A 20 -8.31 20.12 -4.54
CA GLU A 20 -8.29 19.92 -3.09
C GLU A 20 -8.20 18.43 -2.73
N ASP A 21 -8.84 17.54 -3.50
CA ASP A 21 -8.73 16.09 -3.29
C ASP A 21 -7.32 15.59 -3.65
N TRP A 22 -6.73 16.04 -4.76
CA TRP A 22 -5.35 15.71 -5.11
C TRP A 22 -4.39 16.10 -3.99
N LEU A 23 -4.52 17.30 -3.46
CA LEU A 23 -3.68 17.80 -2.36
C LEU A 23 -3.92 17.02 -1.06
N ARG A 24 -5.18 16.79 -0.69
CA ARG A 24 -5.57 16.03 0.50
C ARG A 24 -5.01 14.61 0.48
N PHE A 25 -5.13 13.93 -0.67
CA PHE A 25 -4.59 12.58 -0.84
C PHE A 25 -3.05 12.58 -0.76
N PHE A 26 -2.40 13.53 -1.41
CA PHE A 26 -0.94 13.63 -1.35
C PHE A 26 -0.46 13.95 0.08
N GLU A 27 -1.11 14.86 0.77
CA GLU A 27 -0.74 15.20 2.14
C GLU A 27 -0.91 14.01 3.09
N THR A 28 -2.04 13.31 2.99
CA THR A 28 -2.35 12.18 3.87
C THR A 28 -1.51 10.95 3.53
N ASN A 29 -1.45 10.55 2.27
CA ASN A 29 -0.84 9.29 1.88
C ASN A 29 0.69 9.38 1.74
N VAL A 30 1.23 10.54 1.37
CA VAL A 30 2.66 10.70 1.07
C VAL A 30 3.37 11.51 2.14
N LEU A 31 2.95 12.76 2.37
CA LEU A 31 3.66 13.66 3.26
C LEU A 31 3.64 13.21 4.72
N SER A 32 2.60 12.51 5.17
CA SER A 32 2.58 11.90 6.50
C SER A 32 3.79 10.99 6.73
N GLY A 33 4.04 10.06 5.81
CA GLY A 33 5.17 9.14 5.88
C GLY A 33 6.52 9.85 5.72
N VAL A 34 6.60 10.86 4.83
CA VAL A 34 7.81 11.68 4.66
C VAL A 34 8.16 12.41 5.96
N ARG A 35 7.17 13.03 6.63
CA ARG A 35 7.38 13.76 7.90
C ARG A 35 7.91 12.83 8.99
N LEU A 36 7.29 11.66 9.15
CA LEU A 36 7.71 10.66 10.15
C LEU A 36 9.10 10.08 9.82
N ALA A 37 9.34 9.70 8.56
CA ALA A 37 10.64 9.17 8.14
C ALA A 37 11.75 10.20 8.36
N ARG A 38 11.53 11.48 8.02
CA ARG A 38 12.48 12.59 8.26
C ARG A 38 12.81 12.75 9.74
N HIS A 39 11.82 12.59 10.61
CA HIS A 39 12.04 12.70 12.05
C HIS A 39 12.88 11.54 12.60
N TYR A 40 12.52 10.29 12.28
CA TYR A 40 13.11 9.11 12.89
C TYR A 40 14.43 8.64 12.25
N VAL A 41 14.67 8.97 10.97
CA VAL A 41 15.85 8.46 10.23
C VAL A 41 17.18 8.88 10.86
N ARG A 42 17.27 10.06 11.46
CA ARG A 42 18.47 10.56 12.12
C ARG A 42 18.91 9.63 13.26
N GLY A 43 18.00 9.28 14.16
CA GLY A 43 18.28 8.34 15.25
C GLY A 43 18.54 6.91 14.77
N MET A 44 17.92 6.47 13.68
CA MET A 44 18.23 5.17 13.07
C MET A 44 19.66 5.15 12.51
N ARG A 45 20.06 6.20 11.81
CA ARG A 45 21.39 6.35 11.25
C ARG A 45 22.47 6.37 12.33
N SER A 46 22.27 7.12 13.44
CA SER A 46 23.29 7.24 14.50
C SER A 46 23.54 5.92 15.24
N ARG A 47 22.54 5.05 15.41
CA ARG A 47 22.71 3.71 16.00
C ARG A 47 23.00 2.62 14.97
N ASN A 48 23.17 2.99 13.70
CA ASN A 48 23.42 2.10 12.56
C ASN A 48 22.42 0.94 12.47
N TRP A 49 21.15 1.19 12.82
CA TRP A 49 20.07 0.20 12.73
C TRP A 49 18.72 0.88 12.61
N GLY A 50 17.93 0.42 11.67
CA GLY A 50 16.55 0.88 11.49
C GLY A 50 15.81 0.10 10.43
N ARG A 51 14.48 0.16 10.51
CA ARG A 51 13.55 -0.38 9.51
C ARG A 51 12.48 0.67 9.25
N ILE A 52 12.35 1.08 8.00
CA ILE A 52 11.29 1.99 7.53
C ILE A 52 10.50 1.25 6.46
N VAL A 53 9.19 1.16 6.65
CA VAL A 53 8.27 0.50 5.72
C VAL A 53 7.17 1.48 5.35
N PHE A 54 6.91 1.61 4.04
CA PHE A 54 5.72 2.29 3.52
C PHE A 54 4.70 1.25 3.08
N ILE A 55 3.48 1.33 3.62
CA ILE A 55 2.37 0.51 3.14
C ILE A 55 1.78 1.22 1.92
N SER A 56 2.23 0.78 0.75
CA SER A 56 1.76 1.29 -0.53
C SER A 56 0.51 0.50 -0.98
N SER A 57 0.47 0.03 -2.20
CA SER A 57 -0.62 -0.77 -2.78
C SER A 57 -0.15 -1.36 -4.11
N GLU A 58 -0.80 -2.43 -4.58
CA GLU A 58 -0.71 -2.88 -5.97
C GLU A 58 -1.09 -1.75 -6.94
N SER A 59 -1.96 -0.85 -6.49
CA SER A 59 -2.39 0.35 -7.23
C SER A 59 -1.26 1.33 -7.54
N ALA A 60 -0.07 1.16 -6.95
CA ALA A 60 1.13 1.91 -7.31
C ALA A 60 1.74 1.46 -8.64
N LEU A 61 1.49 0.22 -9.05
CA LEU A 61 2.01 -0.41 -10.28
C LEU A 61 0.92 -0.59 -11.34
N GLN A 62 -0.30 -0.90 -10.91
CA GLN A 62 -1.47 -1.07 -11.76
C GLN A 62 -2.54 -0.05 -11.33
N ILE A 63 -2.41 1.18 -11.86
CA ILE A 63 -3.25 2.31 -11.46
C ILE A 63 -4.72 2.01 -11.72
N PRO A 64 -5.59 2.03 -10.69
CA PRO A 64 -7.02 1.84 -10.90
C PRO A 64 -7.64 3.07 -11.58
N THR A 65 -8.36 2.85 -12.66
CA THR A 65 -8.98 3.95 -13.42
C THR A 65 -10.06 4.69 -12.61
N GLU A 66 -10.65 4.00 -11.65
CA GLU A 66 -11.66 4.54 -10.72
C GLU A 66 -11.06 5.35 -9.56
N MET A 67 -9.72 5.36 -9.40
CA MET A 67 -9.02 6.02 -8.28
C MET A 67 -7.63 6.53 -8.69
N ILE A 68 -7.52 7.31 -9.77
CA ILE A 68 -6.22 7.73 -10.31
C ILE A 68 -5.40 8.51 -9.29
N HIS A 69 -6.02 9.45 -8.56
CA HIS A 69 -5.36 10.25 -7.52
C HIS A 69 -4.81 9.38 -6.36
N TYR A 70 -5.51 8.31 -5.99
CA TYR A 70 -5.00 7.32 -5.04
C TYR A 70 -3.78 6.59 -5.61
N GLY A 71 -3.89 6.03 -6.81
CA GLY A 71 -2.80 5.32 -7.46
C GLY A 71 -1.54 6.19 -7.58
N MET A 72 -1.68 7.46 -7.98
CA MET A 72 -0.60 8.44 -8.01
C MET A 72 0.12 8.55 -6.66
N THR A 73 -0.63 8.67 -5.55
CA THR A 73 -0.01 8.77 -4.23
C THR A 73 0.71 7.50 -3.81
N LYS A 74 0.19 6.33 -4.19
CA LYS A 74 0.82 5.04 -3.91
C LYS A 74 2.10 4.83 -4.72
N THR A 75 2.14 5.30 -5.97
CA THR A 75 3.37 5.36 -6.78
C THR A 75 4.39 6.33 -6.17
N ALA A 76 3.95 7.50 -5.71
CA ALA A 76 4.82 8.47 -5.05
C ALA A 76 5.49 7.88 -3.79
N GLN A 77 4.79 7.04 -3.01
CA GLN A 77 5.39 6.33 -1.87
C GLN A 77 6.54 5.41 -2.31
N LEU A 78 6.46 4.74 -3.47
CA LEU A 78 7.56 3.92 -3.99
C LEU A 78 8.79 4.77 -4.29
N ALA A 79 8.59 5.92 -4.95
CA ALA A 79 9.68 6.84 -5.27
C ALA A 79 10.35 7.38 -4.00
N VAL A 80 9.57 7.79 -2.99
CA VAL A 80 10.07 8.25 -1.68
C VAL A 80 10.85 7.14 -0.99
N SER A 81 10.30 5.93 -0.92
CA SER A 81 10.93 4.77 -0.29
C SER A 81 12.26 4.43 -0.95
N ARG A 82 12.28 4.34 -2.28
CA ARG A 82 13.50 4.05 -3.04
C ARG A 82 14.56 5.15 -2.86
N GLY A 83 14.18 6.41 -3.04
CA GLY A 83 15.10 7.53 -2.88
C GLY A 83 15.68 7.62 -1.47
N LEU A 84 14.86 7.36 -0.44
CA LEU A 84 15.34 7.34 0.96
C LEU A 84 16.32 6.19 1.20
N ALA A 85 16.07 4.99 0.64
CA ALA A 85 17.01 3.87 0.73
C ALA A 85 18.39 4.23 0.17
N GLU A 86 18.45 4.91 -0.97
CA GLU A 86 19.72 5.36 -1.57
C GLU A 86 20.50 6.31 -0.65
N THR A 87 19.81 7.21 0.07
CA THR A 87 20.48 8.14 1.01
C THR A 87 21.05 7.45 2.25
N LEU A 88 20.68 6.20 2.47
CA LEU A 88 21.09 5.38 3.63
C LEU A 88 22.10 4.30 3.24
N ALA A 89 22.66 4.37 2.03
CA ALA A 89 23.69 3.45 1.57
C ALA A 89 24.86 3.35 2.57
N GLY A 90 25.37 2.15 2.80
CA GLY A 90 26.46 1.89 3.75
C GLY A 90 26.04 1.90 5.24
N THR A 91 24.73 1.97 5.53
CA THR A 91 24.21 1.89 6.91
C THR A 91 23.43 0.59 7.14
N GLY A 92 23.17 0.25 8.40
CA GLY A 92 22.29 -0.85 8.80
C GLY A 92 20.78 -0.51 8.77
N VAL A 93 20.40 0.60 8.13
CA VAL A 93 19.00 1.02 8.00
C VAL A 93 18.45 0.57 6.66
N THR A 94 17.31 -0.12 6.66
CA THR A 94 16.61 -0.51 5.42
C THR A 94 15.31 0.27 5.25
N VAL A 95 14.96 0.54 4.00
CA VAL A 95 13.71 1.21 3.61
C VAL A 95 13.05 0.42 2.49
N ASN A 96 11.80 0.00 2.70
CA ASN A 96 11.06 -0.79 1.72
C ASN A 96 9.61 -0.33 1.64
N SER A 97 8.95 -0.69 0.54
CA SER A 97 7.51 -0.60 0.40
C SER A 97 6.89 -1.99 0.37
N VAL A 98 5.79 -2.18 1.09
CA VAL A 98 4.92 -3.35 0.95
C VAL A 98 3.69 -2.92 0.14
N LEU A 99 3.31 -3.74 -0.84
CA LEU A 99 2.24 -3.46 -1.79
C LEU A 99 1.11 -4.49 -1.61
N PRO A 100 0.19 -4.25 -0.67
CA PRO A 100 -0.99 -5.10 -0.56
C PRO A 100 -1.86 -4.99 -1.81
N GLY A 101 -2.49 -6.11 -2.16
CA GLY A 101 -3.65 -6.14 -3.03
C GLY A 101 -4.95 -5.87 -2.27
N PRO A 102 -6.10 -6.22 -2.86
CA PRO A 102 -7.37 -6.15 -2.17
C PRO A 102 -7.33 -6.94 -0.87
N THR A 103 -7.57 -6.26 0.25
CA THR A 103 -7.44 -6.81 1.60
C THR A 103 -8.75 -6.58 2.37
N ALA A 104 -9.25 -7.63 3.03
CA ALA A 104 -10.44 -7.59 3.89
C ALA A 104 -10.17 -6.83 5.20
N SER A 105 -9.75 -5.56 5.08
CA SER A 105 -9.65 -4.66 6.22
C SER A 105 -11.05 -4.30 6.74
N GLU A 106 -11.13 -3.75 7.95
CA GLU A 106 -12.40 -3.35 8.58
C GLU A 106 -13.26 -2.49 7.62
N GLY A 107 -12.68 -1.44 7.02
CA GLY A 107 -13.41 -0.56 6.10
C GLY A 107 -13.86 -1.26 4.81
N VAL A 108 -13.08 -2.20 4.28
CA VAL A 108 -13.47 -3.00 3.10
C VAL A 108 -14.57 -3.99 3.48
N GLY A 109 -14.48 -4.64 4.64
CA GLY A 109 -15.52 -5.53 5.15
C GLY A 109 -16.86 -4.82 5.31
N GLU A 110 -16.87 -3.63 5.90
CA GLU A 110 -18.09 -2.79 6.02
C GLU A 110 -18.66 -2.39 4.65
N PHE A 111 -17.79 -2.01 3.71
CA PHE A 111 -18.21 -1.65 2.36
C PHE A 111 -18.87 -2.84 1.65
N VAL A 112 -18.27 -4.03 1.70
CA VAL A 112 -18.81 -5.27 1.14
C VAL A 112 -20.16 -5.61 1.78
N ALA A 113 -20.27 -5.52 3.11
CA ALA A 113 -21.52 -5.79 3.82
C ALA A 113 -22.64 -4.81 3.42
N LYS A 114 -22.34 -3.51 3.34
CA LYS A 114 -23.31 -2.49 2.90
C LYS A 114 -23.76 -2.74 1.46
N MET A 115 -22.86 -3.09 0.57
CA MET A 115 -23.18 -3.38 -0.82
C MET A 115 -24.03 -4.65 -0.95
N ALA A 116 -23.71 -5.70 -0.20
CA ALA A 116 -24.48 -6.94 -0.15
C ALA A 116 -25.93 -6.68 0.31
N ALA A 117 -26.09 -5.92 1.41
CA ALA A 117 -27.41 -5.57 1.95
C ALA A 117 -28.22 -4.71 0.96
N ALA A 118 -27.60 -3.71 0.34
CA ALA A 118 -28.28 -2.84 -0.64
C ALA A 118 -28.78 -3.58 -1.89
N ARG A 119 -28.10 -4.67 -2.26
CA ARG A 119 -28.41 -5.48 -3.46
C ARG A 119 -29.19 -6.75 -3.15
N GLY A 120 -29.41 -7.10 -1.87
CA GLY A 120 -30.10 -8.31 -1.46
C GLY A 120 -29.35 -9.60 -1.83
N VAL A 121 -27.98 -9.54 -1.85
CA VAL A 121 -27.09 -10.68 -2.13
C VAL A 121 -26.20 -10.97 -0.92
N ASP A 122 -25.49 -12.10 -0.93
CA ASP A 122 -24.50 -12.39 0.11
C ASP A 122 -23.14 -11.72 -0.16
N ALA A 123 -22.32 -11.60 0.87
CA ALA A 123 -20.99 -10.99 0.78
C ALA A 123 -20.06 -11.74 -0.20
N ALA A 124 -20.20 -13.08 -0.28
CA ALA A 124 -19.39 -13.90 -1.18
C ALA A 124 -19.71 -13.61 -2.65
N THR A 125 -20.97 -13.26 -2.96
CA THR A 125 -21.36 -12.83 -4.30
C THR A 125 -20.74 -11.47 -4.65
N VAL A 126 -20.74 -10.51 -3.72
CA VAL A 126 -20.07 -9.20 -3.90
C VAL A 126 -18.57 -9.39 -4.13
N GLU A 127 -17.93 -10.25 -3.36
CA GLU A 127 -16.50 -10.56 -3.51
C GLU A 127 -16.19 -11.18 -4.87
N ARG A 128 -16.93 -12.21 -5.30
CA ARG A 128 -16.75 -12.82 -6.63
C ARG A 128 -16.88 -11.80 -7.75
N GLU A 129 -17.89 -10.94 -7.70
CA GLU A 129 -18.11 -9.90 -8.71
C GLU A 129 -16.99 -8.84 -8.71
N PHE A 130 -16.51 -8.46 -7.52
CA PHE A 130 -15.37 -7.55 -7.41
C PHE A 130 -14.14 -8.11 -8.13
N PHE A 131 -13.81 -9.39 -7.91
CA PHE A 131 -12.68 -10.00 -8.60
C PHE A 131 -12.94 -10.25 -10.07
N ALA A 132 -14.19 -10.48 -10.49
CA ALA A 132 -14.53 -10.61 -11.90
C ALA A 132 -14.45 -9.29 -12.68
N THR A 133 -14.70 -8.15 -12.04
CA THR A 133 -14.84 -6.84 -12.72
C THR A 133 -13.71 -5.87 -12.38
N ALA A 134 -13.46 -5.62 -11.10
CA ALA A 134 -12.50 -4.61 -10.66
C ALA A 134 -11.06 -5.12 -10.61
N ARG A 135 -10.85 -6.40 -10.31
CA ARG A 135 -9.51 -7.02 -10.22
C ARG A 135 -9.44 -8.38 -10.93
N PRO A 136 -9.82 -8.45 -12.23
CA PRO A 136 -9.86 -9.72 -12.97
C PRO A 136 -8.49 -10.38 -13.17
N SER A 137 -7.41 -9.65 -12.95
CA SER A 137 -6.04 -10.17 -12.99
C SER A 137 -5.61 -10.92 -11.73
N SER A 138 -6.35 -10.81 -10.62
CA SER A 138 -5.99 -11.51 -9.39
C SER A 138 -5.90 -13.02 -9.62
N VAL A 139 -4.78 -13.62 -9.19
CA VAL A 139 -4.59 -15.07 -9.27
C VAL A 139 -5.32 -15.79 -8.14
N LEU A 140 -5.37 -15.18 -6.95
CA LEU A 140 -6.02 -15.78 -5.79
C LEU A 140 -7.55 -15.62 -5.79
N GLN A 141 -8.10 -14.65 -6.52
CA GLN A 141 -9.55 -14.41 -6.64
C GLN A 141 -10.28 -14.30 -5.28
N ARG A 142 -9.60 -13.78 -4.27
CA ARG A 142 -10.15 -13.48 -2.94
C ARG A 142 -9.45 -12.29 -2.32
N PHE A 143 -10.07 -11.69 -1.32
CA PHE A 143 -9.37 -10.71 -0.48
C PHE A 143 -8.26 -11.41 0.33
N ALA A 144 -7.12 -10.72 0.47
CA ALA A 144 -6.14 -11.09 1.48
C ALA A 144 -6.68 -10.75 2.88
N THR A 145 -6.22 -11.46 3.89
CA THR A 145 -6.46 -11.06 5.28
C THR A 145 -5.42 -10.00 5.71
N PRO A 146 -5.75 -9.14 6.69
CA PRO A 146 -4.75 -8.24 7.28
C PRO A 146 -3.51 -8.98 7.80
N ASP A 147 -3.66 -10.19 8.35
CA ASP A 147 -2.56 -11.00 8.87
C ASP A 147 -1.61 -11.48 7.76
N GLU A 148 -2.13 -11.80 6.57
CA GLU A 148 -1.29 -12.17 5.42
C GLU A 148 -0.39 -11.00 5.00
N VAL A 149 -0.91 -9.77 5.03
CA VAL A 149 -0.13 -8.55 4.77
C VAL A 149 0.86 -8.29 5.92
N ALA A 150 0.40 -8.41 7.16
CA ALA A 150 1.22 -8.20 8.36
C ALA A 150 2.41 -9.16 8.45
N ALA A 151 2.27 -10.39 7.97
CA ALA A 151 3.36 -11.36 7.89
C ALA A 151 4.55 -10.84 7.07
N MET A 152 4.29 -10.24 5.89
CA MET A 152 5.34 -9.61 5.08
C MET A 152 5.94 -8.39 5.79
N VAL A 153 5.11 -7.54 6.39
CA VAL A 153 5.59 -6.37 7.14
C VAL A 153 6.48 -6.79 8.29
N THR A 154 6.10 -7.82 9.03
CA THR A 154 6.88 -8.40 10.14
C THR A 154 8.22 -8.92 9.66
N PHE A 155 8.24 -9.67 8.55
CA PHE A 155 9.49 -10.15 7.95
C PHE A 155 10.41 -8.99 7.56
N VAL A 156 9.89 -8.00 6.84
CA VAL A 156 10.69 -6.84 6.37
C VAL A 156 11.22 -5.99 7.53
N CYS A 157 10.51 -5.97 8.65
CA CYS A 157 10.96 -5.31 9.87
C CYS A 157 11.98 -6.11 10.69
N SER A 158 12.16 -7.38 10.39
CA SER A 158 13.04 -8.29 11.15
C SER A 158 14.53 -8.12 10.81
N VAL A 159 15.38 -8.79 11.58
CA VAL A 159 16.80 -8.87 11.30
C VAL A 159 17.11 -9.77 10.10
N GLN A 160 16.27 -10.74 9.81
CA GLN A 160 16.40 -11.65 8.68
C GLN A 160 16.30 -10.94 7.32
N ALA A 161 15.60 -9.80 7.26
CA ALA A 161 15.46 -8.99 6.06
C ALA A 161 16.57 -7.93 5.90
N SER A 162 17.72 -8.10 6.52
CA SER A 162 18.81 -7.11 6.54
C SER A 162 19.40 -6.78 5.17
N VAL A 163 19.26 -7.66 4.18
CA VAL A 163 19.71 -7.45 2.77
C VAL A 163 18.59 -6.92 1.87
N THR A 164 17.36 -6.76 2.40
CA THR A 164 16.23 -6.27 1.64
C THR A 164 16.06 -4.78 1.90
N THR A 165 16.44 -3.96 0.91
CA THR A 165 16.30 -2.49 0.99
C THR A 165 16.03 -1.89 -0.39
N GLY A 166 15.26 -0.81 -0.45
CA GLY A 166 14.85 -0.15 -1.70
C GLY A 166 13.86 -0.96 -2.53
N ALA A 167 13.27 -2.01 -1.96
CA ALA A 167 12.38 -2.93 -2.65
C ALA A 167 10.91 -2.51 -2.55
N ALA A 168 10.13 -2.88 -3.58
CA ALA A 168 8.69 -2.85 -3.62
C ALA A 168 8.18 -4.31 -3.57
N LEU A 169 7.70 -4.73 -2.40
CA LEU A 169 7.37 -6.12 -2.10
C LEU A 169 5.86 -6.34 -2.19
N ARG A 170 5.42 -7.13 -3.14
CA ARG A 170 4.00 -7.38 -3.40
C ARG A 170 3.44 -8.45 -2.47
N VAL A 171 2.24 -8.15 -1.93
CA VAL A 171 1.36 -9.09 -1.22
C VAL A 171 -0.04 -8.89 -1.82
N ASP A 172 -0.15 -9.10 -3.13
CA ASP A 172 -1.25 -8.61 -3.95
C ASP A 172 -2.14 -9.72 -4.55
N GLY A 173 -1.89 -10.97 -4.18
CA GLY A 173 -2.66 -12.09 -4.74
C GLY A 173 -2.51 -12.26 -6.25
N GLY A 174 -1.43 -11.71 -6.84
CA GLY A 174 -1.15 -11.78 -8.27
C GLY A 174 -1.97 -10.80 -9.11
N VAL A 175 -2.43 -9.68 -8.52
CA VAL A 175 -3.17 -8.63 -9.27
C VAL A 175 -2.29 -7.98 -10.32
N VAL A 176 -1.06 -7.61 -9.97
CA VAL A 176 -0.11 -6.97 -10.89
C VAL A 176 0.46 -8.01 -11.84
N ARG A 177 0.26 -7.81 -13.16
CA ARG A 177 0.70 -8.72 -14.23
C ARG A 177 2.18 -8.54 -14.62
N ALA A 178 3.03 -8.12 -13.71
CA ALA A 178 4.46 -8.01 -13.95
C ALA A 178 5.22 -9.14 -13.25
N ILE A 179 6.30 -9.62 -13.86
CA ILE A 179 7.18 -10.63 -13.25
C ILE A 179 7.99 -10.00 -12.12
N VAL A 180 8.31 -8.73 -12.24
CA VAL A 180 9.08 -7.90 -11.29
C VAL A 180 8.30 -6.66 -10.90
#